data_dac5660e68178192ed159e0d36bfcf12
#
_entry.id   dac5660e68178192ed159e0d36bfcf12
#
_cell.length_a   1.000
_cell.length_b   1.000
_cell.length_c   1.000
_cell.angle_alpha   90.00
_cell.angle_beta   90.00
_cell.angle_gamma   90.00
#
_symmetry.space_group_name_H-M   'P 1'
#
loop_
_entity.id
_entity.type
_entity.pdbx_description
1 polymer ?
#
loop_
_entity_poly.entity_id
_entity_poly.type
_entity_poly.pdbx_seq_one_letter_code
_entity_poly.pdbx_strand_id
1 'polypeptide(L)'
;KKATTPVNKTTAAPRKKAAAATVATGAAAAAVLAPRALNADELALADRVHTGRIACELGQHVSVTKDGSNAGHFLVSGNGFNFHMAPVGTSTGVVRLEDQKSGAVWLQIANKSMLMNQKQGKRLADECMSPEQLQVAEAIKKSPPPSLLDAPGK
;
A
#
# COMPACT_ATOMS: atom_id res chain seq x y z
N LYS A 1 65.44 -22.70 -62.26
CA LYS A 1 66.48 -22.89 -61.29
C LYS A 1 65.89 -22.68 -59.92
N LYS A 2 65.93 -23.74 -59.19
CA LYS A 2 65.45 -24.03 -57.83
C LYS A 2 65.35 -22.89 -56.88
N ALA A 3 64.17 -22.79 -56.25
CA ALA A 3 64.01 -22.11 -55.00
C ALA A 3 63.46 -23.11 -53.97
N THR A 4 64.20 -23.35 -52.94
CA THR A 4 63.88 -24.20 -51.82
C THR A 4 63.24 -23.36 -50.76
N THR A 5 62.08 -23.77 -50.35
CA THR A 5 61.32 -23.19 -49.23
C THR A 5 61.81 -23.76 -47.90
N PRO A 6 62.04 -22.99 -46.84
CA PRO A 6 62.17 -23.53 -45.49
C PRO A 6 60.84 -23.47 -44.76
N VAL A 7 60.55 -24.61 -44.20
CA VAL A 7 59.42 -24.85 -43.27
C VAL A 7 59.59 -24.02 -42.01
N ASN A 8 58.61 -23.17 -41.71
CA ASN A 8 58.57 -22.43 -40.47
C ASN A 8 57.78 -23.22 -39.41
N LYS A 9 58.48 -23.66 -38.40
CA LYS A 9 57.99 -24.42 -37.27
C LYS A 9 57.39 -23.46 -36.26
N THR A 10 56.08 -23.36 -36.26
CA THR A 10 55.35 -22.54 -35.31
C THR A 10 55.29 -23.24 -33.95
N THR A 11 56.03 -22.75 -32.99
CA THR A 11 55.93 -23.10 -31.61
C THR A 11 54.72 -22.39 -31.02
N ALA A 12 53.72 -23.18 -30.63
CA ALA A 12 52.54 -22.66 -29.90
C ALA A 12 52.96 -22.23 -28.51
N ALA A 13 52.77 -20.96 -28.21
CA ALA A 13 52.88 -20.44 -26.86
C ALA A 13 51.61 -20.77 -26.05
N PRO A 14 51.75 -21.13 -24.77
CA PRO A 14 50.55 -21.42 -23.96
C PRO A 14 49.78 -20.14 -23.69
N ARG A 15 48.53 -20.14 -24.09
CA ARG A 15 47.56 -19.11 -23.71
C ARG A 15 47.41 -19.11 -22.20
N LYS A 16 47.90 -18.09 -21.53
CA LYS A 16 47.48 -17.77 -20.18
C LYS A 16 45.98 -17.46 -20.21
N LYS A 17 45.22 -18.26 -19.51
CA LYS A 17 43.82 -17.96 -19.21
C LYS A 17 43.76 -16.62 -18.47
N ALA A 18 43.34 -15.59 -19.14
CA ALA A 18 42.93 -14.38 -18.47
C ALA A 18 41.68 -14.74 -17.64
N ALA A 19 41.84 -14.72 -16.34
CA ALA A 19 40.71 -14.79 -15.43
C ALA A 19 39.87 -13.54 -15.72
N ALA A 20 38.70 -13.76 -16.30
CA ALA A 20 37.70 -12.73 -16.37
C ALA A 20 37.30 -12.40 -14.93
N ALA A 21 37.74 -11.25 -14.46
CA ALA A 21 37.19 -10.66 -13.26
C ALA A 21 35.74 -10.33 -13.59
N THR A 22 34.83 -11.18 -13.14
CA THR A 22 33.43 -10.86 -13.07
C THR A 22 33.31 -9.70 -12.10
N VAL A 23 33.21 -8.50 -12.62
CA VAL A 23 32.72 -7.37 -11.87
C VAL A 23 31.28 -7.72 -11.55
N ALA A 24 31.07 -8.25 -10.37
CA ALA A 24 29.74 -8.32 -9.79
C ALA A 24 29.31 -6.87 -9.59
N THR A 25 28.63 -6.32 -10.58
CA THR A 25 27.78 -5.16 -10.38
C THR A 25 26.74 -5.62 -9.36
N GLY A 26 27.02 -5.35 -8.11
CA GLY A 26 26.04 -5.43 -7.07
C GLY A 26 24.94 -4.45 -7.41
N ALA A 27 23.98 -4.89 -8.20
CA ALA A 27 22.66 -4.32 -8.15
C ALA A 27 22.25 -4.55 -6.69
N ALA A 28 22.34 -3.50 -5.87
CA ALA A 28 21.60 -3.44 -4.65
C ALA A 28 20.14 -3.52 -5.07
N ALA A 29 19.64 -4.74 -5.21
CA ALA A 29 18.23 -4.97 -5.19
C ALA A 29 17.80 -4.39 -3.85
N ALA A 30 17.18 -3.20 -3.88
CA ALA A 30 16.44 -2.73 -2.76
C ALA A 30 15.48 -3.88 -2.45
N ALA A 31 15.77 -4.62 -1.40
CA ALA A 31 14.90 -5.64 -0.91
C ALA A 31 13.60 -4.91 -0.61
N VAL A 32 12.64 -5.04 -1.50
CA VAL A 32 11.27 -4.65 -1.24
C VAL A 32 10.87 -5.59 -0.11
N LEU A 33 10.93 -5.06 1.11
CA LEU A 33 10.52 -5.81 2.29
C LEU A 33 9.09 -6.26 2.00
N ALA A 34 8.90 -7.56 1.93
CA ALA A 34 7.58 -8.13 1.78
C ALA A 34 6.69 -7.56 2.89
N PRO A 35 5.42 -7.23 2.59
CA PRO A 35 4.49 -6.76 3.60
C PRO A 35 4.44 -7.78 4.74
N ARG A 36 4.44 -7.29 5.98
CA ARG A 36 4.38 -8.18 7.14
C ARG A 36 3.09 -8.99 7.15
N ALA A 37 3.18 -10.22 7.63
CA ALA A 37 2.00 -11.03 7.88
C ALA A 37 1.16 -10.40 9.02
N LEU A 38 -0.16 -10.43 8.86
CA LEU A 38 -1.11 -9.90 9.83
C LEU A 38 -1.47 -10.97 10.86
N ASN A 39 -1.74 -10.53 12.09
CA ASN A 39 -2.29 -11.39 13.13
C ASN A 39 -3.81 -11.61 12.94
N ALA A 40 -4.42 -12.46 13.77
CA ALA A 40 -5.83 -12.80 13.66
C ALA A 40 -6.76 -11.59 13.86
N ASP A 41 -6.44 -10.68 14.78
CA ASP A 41 -7.23 -9.48 15.06
C ASP A 41 -7.17 -8.49 13.89
N GLU A 42 -6.01 -8.33 13.30
CA GLU A 42 -5.80 -7.49 12.12
C GLU A 42 -6.54 -8.05 10.89
N LEU A 43 -6.55 -9.38 10.72
CA LEU A 43 -7.32 -10.04 9.66
C LEU A 43 -8.83 -9.84 9.87
N ALA A 44 -9.31 -9.93 11.11
CA ALA A 44 -10.71 -9.64 11.43
C ALA A 44 -11.10 -8.19 11.13
N LEU A 45 -10.19 -7.23 11.37
CA LEU A 45 -10.38 -5.84 10.96
C LEU A 45 -10.41 -5.69 9.44
N ALA A 46 -9.59 -6.44 8.72
CA ALA A 46 -9.56 -6.44 7.26
C ALA A 46 -10.91 -6.86 6.66
N ASP A 47 -11.61 -7.78 7.28
CA ASP A 47 -12.94 -8.22 6.82
C ASP A 47 -14.02 -7.13 6.93
N ARG A 48 -13.79 -6.12 7.74
CA ARG A 48 -14.71 -5.00 7.95
C ARG A 48 -14.45 -3.81 7.02
N VAL A 49 -13.38 -3.85 6.25
CA VAL A 49 -13.01 -2.77 5.33
C VAL A 49 -13.97 -2.74 4.15
N HIS A 50 -14.58 -1.57 3.89
CA HIS A 50 -15.36 -1.36 2.67
C HIS A 50 -14.43 -1.26 1.47
N THR A 51 -14.70 -2.07 0.46
CA THR A 51 -13.93 -2.11 -0.79
C THR A 51 -14.73 -1.52 -1.95
N GLY A 52 -14.03 -1.19 -3.02
CA GLY A 52 -14.60 -0.63 -4.22
C GLY A 52 -14.29 0.85 -4.40
N ARG A 53 -14.95 1.48 -5.34
CA ARG A 53 -14.85 2.91 -5.57
C ARG A 53 -15.78 3.66 -4.64
N ILE A 54 -15.21 4.44 -3.76
CA ILE A 54 -15.91 5.18 -2.71
C ILE A 54 -15.91 6.66 -3.08
N ALA A 55 -17.10 7.25 -3.14
CA ALA A 55 -17.26 8.68 -3.39
C ALA A 55 -16.93 9.49 -2.13
N CYS A 56 -16.20 10.57 -2.31
CA CYS A 56 -15.79 11.50 -1.26
C CYS A 56 -16.34 12.91 -1.55
N GLU A 57 -16.08 13.85 -0.65
CA GLU A 57 -16.43 15.25 -0.89
C GLU A 57 -15.70 15.84 -2.11
N LEU A 58 -16.18 16.97 -2.60
CA LEU A 58 -15.60 17.71 -3.72
C LEU A 58 -15.45 16.91 -5.03
N GLY A 59 -16.31 15.91 -5.23
CA GLY A 59 -16.27 15.07 -6.42
C GLY A 59 -15.08 14.10 -6.47
N GLN A 60 -14.36 13.95 -5.38
CA GLN A 60 -13.24 13.01 -5.28
C GLN A 60 -13.72 11.57 -5.11
N HIS A 61 -12.87 10.64 -5.45
CA HIS A 61 -13.10 9.21 -5.27
C HIS A 61 -11.84 8.55 -4.73
N VAL A 62 -12.05 7.56 -3.89
CA VAL A 62 -11.01 6.67 -3.40
C VAL A 62 -11.41 5.25 -3.77
N SER A 63 -10.48 4.51 -4.36
CA SER A 63 -10.66 3.09 -4.64
C SER A 63 -9.91 2.27 -3.62
N VAL A 64 -10.61 1.38 -2.94
CA VAL A 64 -10.06 0.45 -1.95
C VAL A 64 -10.19 -0.95 -2.51
N THR A 65 -9.06 -1.61 -2.74
CA THR A 65 -9.00 -2.96 -3.32
C THR A 65 -8.20 -3.89 -2.42
N LYS A 66 -8.62 -5.13 -2.29
CA LYS A 66 -7.84 -6.15 -1.58
C LYS A 66 -6.58 -6.49 -2.38
N ASP A 67 -5.47 -6.61 -1.68
CA ASP A 67 -4.25 -7.14 -2.28
C ASP A 67 -4.36 -8.68 -2.38
N GLY A 68 -4.40 -9.20 -3.60
CA GLY A 68 -4.49 -10.64 -3.83
C GLY A 68 -3.24 -11.43 -3.44
N SER A 69 -2.11 -10.76 -3.27
CA SER A 69 -0.83 -11.39 -2.93
C SER A 69 -0.55 -11.41 -1.43
N ASN A 70 -1.16 -10.50 -0.67
CA ASN A 70 -0.94 -10.36 0.77
C ASN A 70 -2.27 -10.31 1.51
N ALA A 71 -2.59 -11.39 2.22
CA ALA A 71 -3.84 -11.50 2.96
C ALA A 71 -4.05 -10.34 3.93
N GLY A 72 -5.21 -9.70 3.85
CA GLY A 72 -5.62 -8.58 4.71
C GLY A 72 -5.02 -7.23 4.36
N HIS A 73 -4.14 -7.14 3.37
CA HIS A 73 -3.63 -5.87 2.86
C HIS A 73 -4.54 -5.26 1.79
N PHE A 74 -4.47 -3.96 1.64
CA PHE A 74 -5.30 -3.18 0.71
C PHE A 74 -4.47 -2.22 -0.12
N LEU A 75 -4.89 -2.03 -1.36
CA LEU A 75 -4.44 -0.94 -2.21
C LEU A 75 -5.48 0.19 -2.13
N VAL A 76 -5.06 1.35 -1.69
CA VAL A 76 -5.89 2.54 -1.56
C VAL A 76 -5.38 3.59 -2.54
N SER A 77 -6.16 3.87 -3.55
CA SER A 77 -5.76 4.74 -4.64
C SER A 77 -6.81 5.79 -4.97
N GLY A 78 -6.37 6.87 -5.55
CA GLY A 78 -7.22 7.96 -6.02
C GLY A 78 -6.47 8.86 -6.98
N ASN A 79 -6.92 10.08 -7.13
CA ASN A 79 -6.29 11.04 -8.03
C ASN A 79 -4.94 11.49 -7.46
N GLY A 80 -3.85 11.02 -8.06
CA GLY A 80 -2.48 11.40 -7.70
C GLY A 80 -1.88 10.66 -6.52
N PHE A 81 -2.51 9.59 -6.03
CA PHE A 81 -1.93 8.75 -4.97
C PHE A 81 -2.27 7.26 -5.12
N ASN A 82 -1.38 6.44 -4.60
CA ASN A 82 -1.57 5.00 -4.48
C ASN A 82 -0.78 4.51 -3.27
N PHE A 83 -1.48 3.91 -2.32
CA PHE A 83 -0.90 3.43 -1.08
C PHE A 83 -1.17 1.95 -0.87
N HIS A 84 -0.20 1.24 -0.35
CA HIS A 84 -0.35 -0.14 0.10
C HIS A 84 -0.48 -0.14 1.63
N MET A 85 -1.66 -0.48 2.11
CA MET A 85 -2.03 -0.32 3.51
C MET A 85 -2.33 -1.65 4.19
N ALA A 86 -2.09 -1.69 5.49
CA ALA A 86 -2.44 -2.81 6.34
C ALA A 86 -3.30 -2.35 7.53
N PRO A 87 -4.23 -3.19 8.01
CA PRO A 87 -4.98 -2.90 9.21
C PRO A 87 -4.09 -2.74 10.44
N VAL A 88 -4.46 -1.82 11.31
CA VAL A 88 -3.81 -1.59 12.59
C VAL A 88 -4.88 -1.66 13.68
N GLY A 89 -4.58 -2.35 14.77
CA GLY A 89 -5.46 -2.45 15.92
C GLY A 89 -5.74 -1.08 16.54
N THR A 90 -7.00 -0.83 16.91
CA THR A 90 -7.45 0.37 17.62
C THR A 90 -8.21 0.00 18.86
N SER A 91 -8.13 0.81 19.89
CA SER A 91 -8.88 0.60 21.14
C SER A 91 -10.38 0.90 20.99
N THR A 92 -10.76 1.67 19.97
CA THR A 92 -12.15 2.12 19.74
C THR A 92 -12.93 1.22 18.78
N GLY A 93 -12.29 0.22 18.18
CA GLY A 93 -12.90 -0.64 17.15
C GLY A 93 -13.08 0.04 15.79
N VAL A 94 -12.57 1.24 15.61
CA VAL A 94 -12.52 1.92 14.32
C VAL A 94 -11.58 1.15 13.38
N VAL A 95 -11.98 0.98 12.13
CA VAL A 95 -11.10 0.39 11.12
C VAL A 95 -10.06 1.42 10.71
N ARG A 96 -8.81 1.10 10.94
CA ARG A 96 -7.67 1.93 10.58
C ARG A 96 -6.72 1.12 9.70
N LEU A 97 -6.42 1.65 8.52
CA LEU A 97 -5.39 1.13 7.62
C LEU A 97 -4.25 2.12 7.57
N GLU A 98 -3.03 1.62 7.60
CA GLU A 98 -1.83 2.45 7.53
C GLU A 98 -0.86 1.97 6.46
N ASP A 99 -0.26 2.93 5.77
CA ASP A 99 0.99 2.77 5.04
C ASP A 99 2.08 3.51 5.81
N GLN A 100 2.85 2.78 6.61
CA GLN A 100 3.92 3.37 7.42
C GLN A 100 5.02 4.02 6.58
N LYS A 101 5.21 3.55 5.37
CA LYS A 101 6.23 4.07 4.46
C LYS A 101 5.90 5.50 4.01
N SER A 102 4.68 5.73 3.56
CA SER A 102 4.23 7.04 3.10
C SER A 102 3.64 7.92 4.20
N GLY A 103 3.20 7.31 5.31
CA GLY A 103 2.46 7.98 6.37
C GLY A 103 0.98 8.17 6.07
N ALA A 104 0.47 7.51 5.04
CA ALA A 104 -0.95 7.53 4.71
C ALA A 104 -1.77 6.68 5.68
N VAL A 105 -2.93 7.18 6.06
CA VAL A 105 -3.88 6.53 6.98
C VAL A 105 -5.28 6.64 6.42
N TRP A 106 -5.94 5.50 6.30
CA TRP A 106 -7.37 5.39 6.01
C TRP A 106 -8.11 5.08 7.30
N LEU A 107 -9.06 5.92 7.65
CA LEU A 107 -9.94 5.74 8.80
C LEU A 107 -11.36 5.49 8.31
N GLN A 108 -11.96 4.40 8.75
CA GLN A 108 -13.33 4.03 8.43
C GLN A 108 -14.14 3.95 9.72
N ILE A 109 -15.11 4.81 9.85
CA ILE A 109 -16.12 4.77 10.90
C ILE A 109 -17.48 4.35 10.33
N ALA A 110 -18.51 4.28 11.18
CA ALA A 110 -19.80 3.75 10.77
C ALA A 110 -20.47 4.52 9.63
N ASN A 111 -20.33 5.82 9.58
CA ASN A 111 -21.04 6.72 8.64
C ASN A 111 -20.15 7.38 7.60
N LYS A 112 -18.85 7.30 7.73
CA LYS A 112 -17.91 7.86 6.74
C LYS A 112 -16.50 7.28 6.88
N SER A 113 -15.68 7.58 5.90
CA SER A 113 -14.25 7.30 5.91
C SER A 113 -13.46 8.53 5.50
N MET A 114 -12.19 8.57 5.84
CA MET A 114 -11.29 9.64 5.44
C MET A 114 -9.89 9.10 5.17
N LEU A 115 -9.18 9.78 4.28
CA LEU A 115 -7.78 9.51 3.95
C LEU A 115 -6.94 10.72 4.31
N MET A 116 -5.92 10.51 5.11
CA MET A 116 -4.98 11.54 5.50
C MET A 116 -3.54 11.07 5.34
N ASN A 117 -2.62 12.01 5.20
CA ASN A 117 -1.20 11.75 5.27
C ASN A 117 -0.64 12.44 6.53
N GLN A 118 -0.26 11.64 7.50
CA GLN A 118 0.23 12.13 8.80
C GLN A 118 1.61 12.78 8.69
N LYS A 119 2.47 12.28 7.80
CA LYS A 119 3.80 12.87 7.58
C LYS A 119 3.73 14.27 6.96
N GLN A 120 2.73 14.50 6.12
CA GLN A 120 2.50 15.78 5.48
C GLN A 120 1.52 16.67 6.23
N GLY A 121 0.82 16.13 7.22
CA GLY A 121 -0.23 16.85 7.93
C GLY A 121 -1.42 17.24 7.05
N LYS A 122 -1.66 16.49 5.97
CA LYS A 122 -2.71 16.78 4.99
C LYS A 122 -3.82 15.73 5.01
N ARG A 123 -5.05 16.21 4.87
CA ARG A 123 -6.20 15.39 4.53
C ARG A 123 -6.26 15.27 3.00
N LEU A 124 -6.22 14.04 2.50
CA LEU A 124 -6.22 13.77 1.07
C LEU A 124 -7.64 13.57 0.52
N ALA A 125 -8.53 12.95 1.30
CA ALA A 125 -9.94 12.80 0.98
C ALA A 125 -10.74 12.72 2.28
N ASP A 126 -11.92 13.31 2.32
CA ASP A 126 -12.83 13.29 3.46
C ASP A 126 -14.28 13.04 3.00
N GLU A 127 -15.15 12.79 3.96
CA GLU A 127 -16.56 12.49 3.71
C GLU A 127 -16.72 11.36 2.67
N CYS A 128 -15.82 10.38 2.70
CA CYS A 128 -15.89 9.22 1.84
C CYS A 128 -16.95 8.25 2.40
N MET A 129 -17.93 7.90 1.58
CA MET A 129 -19.02 7.04 2.01
C MET A 129 -19.21 5.89 1.03
N SER A 130 -19.08 4.67 1.56
CA SER A 130 -19.58 3.48 0.87
C SER A 130 -21.11 3.49 0.87
N PRO A 131 -21.79 2.66 0.04
CA PRO A 131 -23.25 2.57 0.08
C PRO A 131 -23.80 2.28 1.49
N GLU A 132 -23.12 1.44 2.25
CA GLU A 132 -23.51 1.08 3.63
C GLU A 132 -23.36 2.27 4.57
N GLN A 133 -22.25 3.00 4.47
CA GLN A 133 -22.00 4.21 5.27
C GLN A 133 -22.99 5.33 4.94
N LEU A 134 -23.36 5.47 3.68
CA LEU A 134 -24.36 6.44 3.26
C LEU A 134 -25.71 6.17 3.91
N GLN A 135 -26.16 4.92 3.98
CA GLN A 135 -27.39 4.54 4.68
C GLN A 135 -27.33 4.91 6.17
N VAL A 136 -26.21 4.64 6.83
CA VAL A 136 -26.01 5.02 8.24
C VAL A 136 -26.04 6.53 8.41
N ALA A 137 -25.36 7.27 7.54
CA ALA A 137 -25.35 8.73 7.57
C ALA A 137 -26.73 9.35 7.40
N GLU A 138 -27.54 8.80 6.50
CA GLU A 138 -28.93 9.23 6.30
C GLU A 138 -29.83 8.89 7.48
N ALA A 139 -29.66 7.72 8.08
CA ALA A 139 -30.37 7.33 9.29
C ALA A 139 -30.07 8.27 10.45
N ILE A 140 -28.82 8.67 10.64
CA ILE A 140 -28.41 9.65 11.65
C ILE A 140 -29.03 11.02 11.40
N LYS A 141 -29.16 11.45 10.16
CA LYS A 141 -29.83 12.71 9.80
C LYS A 141 -31.30 12.68 10.14
N LYS A 142 -31.98 11.55 9.95
CA LYS A 142 -33.42 11.36 10.25
C LYS A 142 -33.70 11.23 11.74
N SER A 143 -32.79 10.61 12.48
CA SER A 143 -32.89 10.38 13.91
C SER A 143 -31.54 10.65 14.58
N PRO A 144 -31.16 11.92 14.75
CA PRO A 144 -29.89 12.23 15.36
C PRO A 144 -29.85 11.67 16.80
N PRO A 145 -28.70 11.12 17.23
CA PRO A 145 -28.54 10.67 18.60
C PRO A 145 -28.77 11.83 19.57
N PRO A 146 -29.33 11.59 20.74
CA PRO A 146 -29.54 12.65 21.71
C PRO A 146 -28.24 13.33 22.06
N SER A 147 -28.25 14.65 22.03
CA SER A 147 -27.08 15.45 22.46
C SER A 147 -26.83 15.20 23.94
N LEU A 148 -25.57 15.01 24.31
CA LEU A 148 -25.19 14.92 25.72
C LEU A 148 -25.49 16.20 26.48
N LEU A 149 -25.72 17.32 25.78
CA LEU A 149 -26.09 18.62 26.35
C LEU A 149 -27.59 18.71 26.62
N ASP A 150 -28.41 17.88 25.98
CA ASP A 150 -29.86 17.83 26.15
C ASP A 150 -30.28 16.76 27.16
N ALA A 151 -29.36 16.20 27.92
CA ALA A 151 -29.71 15.32 29.01
C ALA A 151 -30.54 16.10 30.01
N PRO A 152 -31.78 15.66 30.36
CA PRO A 152 -32.57 16.35 31.33
C PRO A 152 -31.80 16.38 32.64
N GLY A 153 -31.44 17.57 33.03
CA GLY A 153 -30.82 17.81 34.35
C GLY A 153 -31.75 17.27 35.43
N LYS A 154 -31.20 16.37 36.20
CA LYS A 154 -31.88 15.95 37.43
C LYS A 154 -31.77 17.06 38.47
#